data_8a19787452f2cfa4e2d281d764a4267e
#
_entry.id   8a19787452f2cfa4e2d281d764a4267e
#
_cell.length_a   1.000
_cell.length_b   1.000
_cell.length_c   1.000
_cell.angle_alpha   90.00
_cell.angle_beta   90.00
_cell.angle_gamma   90.00
#
_symmetry.space_group_name_H-M   'P 1'
#
loop_
_entity.id
_entity.type
_entity.pdbx_description
1 polymer ?
#
loop_
_entity_poly.entity_id
_entity_poly.type
_entity_poly.pdbx_seq_one_letter_code
_entity_poly.pdbx_strand_id
1 'polypeptide(L)'
;MKKIFLLFVSVFMIGCMAYGETGKVVHVTKSEFVEKIYDYEKNPDKWVYKGNKPAIVDFYADWCGPCRRLSPVLEKLAAKYKDQIVIYKVNTDKERELAAAFGITSLPTLVFIPVGGQPQASQGALPEEILEKGIKEVLLK
;
A
#
# COMPACT_ATOMS: atom_id res chain seq x y z
N MET A 1 -1.28 28.00 59.08
CA MET A 1 -2.03 27.00 58.31
C MET A 1 -1.84 27.32 56.83
N LYS A 2 -0.86 26.64 56.18
CA LYS A 2 -0.54 26.88 54.77
C LYS A 2 -1.21 25.81 53.92
N LYS A 3 -2.19 26.17 53.10
CA LYS A 3 -2.83 25.30 52.15
C LYS A 3 -1.93 25.12 50.94
N ILE A 4 -1.36 23.93 50.74
CA ILE A 4 -0.58 23.57 49.57
C ILE A 4 -1.58 23.17 48.51
N PHE A 5 -1.65 23.97 47.45
CA PHE A 5 -2.45 23.75 46.27
C PHE A 5 -1.60 22.90 45.29
N LEU A 6 -1.88 21.59 45.27
CA LEU A 6 -1.25 20.66 44.31
C LEU A 6 -1.93 20.81 42.94
N LEU A 7 -1.24 21.51 42.04
CA LEU A 7 -1.60 21.59 40.64
C LEU A 7 -1.25 20.24 39.95
N PHE A 8 -2.25 19.43 39.71
CA PHE A 8 -2.15 18.27 38.80
C PHE A 8 -2.06 18.80 37.38
N VAL A 9 -0.85 18.85 36.82
CA VAL A 9 -0.63 19.05 35.38
C VAL A 9 -0.85 17.69 34.73
N SER A 10 -2.06 17.46 34.23
CA SER A 10 -2.38 16.33 33.38
C SER A 10 -1.74 16.59 32.01
N VAL A 11 -0.59 15.95 31.75
CA VAL A 11 0.02 15.90 30.43
C VAL A 11 -0.82 14.97 29.57
N PHE A 12 -1.75 15.54 28.82
CA PHE A 12 -2.51 14.83 27.78
C PHE A 12 -1.57 14.60 26.60
N MET A 13 -0.88 13.46 26.59
CA MET A 13 -0.18 12.98 25.40
C MET A 13 -1.22 12.68 24.32
N ILE A 14 -1.44 13.66 23.45
CA ILE A 14 -2.15 13.44 22.19
C ILE A 14 -1.21 12.62 21.31
N GLY A 15 -1.36 11.30 21.37
CA GLY A 15 -0.78 10.39 20.40
C GLY A 15 -1.39 10.75 19.04
N CYS A 16 -0.59 11.36 18.17
CA CYS A 16 -0.94 11.54 16.77
C CYS A 16 -0.98 10.15 16.12
N MET A 17 -2.12 9.45 16.25
CA MET A 17 -2.41 8.30 15.41
C MET A 17 -2.60 8.86 14.00
N ALA A 18 -1.61 8.65 13.14
CA ALA A 18 -1.77 8.82 11.71
C ALA A 18 -2.85 7.81 11.26
N TYR A 19 -4.09 8.28 11.23
CA TYR A 19 -5.18 7.58 10.55
C TYR A 19 -4.84 7.62 9.05
N GLY A 20 -4.19 6.57 8.56
CA GLY A 20 -4.14 6.31 7.13
C GLY A 20 -5.59 6.26 6.64
N GLU A 21 -5.92 7.03 5.59
CA GLU A 21 -7.27 7.05 5.00
C GLU A 21 -7.62 5.63 4.54
N THR A 22 -8.36 4.91 5.36
CA THR A 22 -8.83 3.57 5.02
C THR A 22 -9.93 3.68 3.97
N GLY A 23 -9.89 2.80 2.97
CA GLY A 23 -10.94 2.74 1.95
C GLY A 23 -10.67 3.57 0.69
N LYS A 24 -9.46 4.12 0.54
CA LYS A 24 -8.99 4.81 -0.68
C LYS A 24 -7.69 4.21 -1.16
N VAL A 25 -7.39 4.36 -2.44
CA VAL A 25 -6.05 4.05 -2.95
C VAL A 25 -5.05 5.11 -2.47
N VAL A 26 -3.84 4.68 -2.15
CA VAL A 26 -2.78 5.53 -1.61
C VAL A 26 -1.65 5.64 -2.63
N HIS A 27 -1.42 6.85 -3.15
CA HIS A 27 -0.26 7.10 -4.01
C HIS A 27 1.00 7.16 -3.15
N VAL A 28 2.03 6.44 -3.56
CA VAL A 28 3.30 6.38 -2.82
C VAL A 28 4.49 6.73 -3.72
N THR A 29 5.40 7.51 -3.16
CA THR A 29 6.73 7.77 -3.71
C THR A 29 7.67 6.61 -3.40
N LYS A 30 8.88 6.59 -4.02
CA LYS A 30 9.94 5.64 -3.67
C LYS A 30 10.25 5.65 -2.16
N SER A 31 10.38 6.85 -1.58
CA SER A 31 10.66 7.00 -0.14
C SER A 31 9.59 6.37 0.74
N GLU A 32 8.31 6.65 0.44
CA GLU A 32 7.19 6.06 1.17
C GLU A 32 7.05 4.55 0.95
N PHE A 33 7.39 4.06 -0.25
CA PHE A 33 7.43 2.62 -0.53
C PHE A 33 8.47 1.92 0.33
N VAL A 34 9.69 2.46 0.39
CA VAL A 34 10.79 1.94 1.21
C VAL A 34 10.46 2.00 2.70
N GLU A 35 9.77 3.03 3.14
CA GLU A 35 9.36 3.20 4.53
C GLU A 35 8.23 2.24 4.93
N LYS A 36 7.16 2.14 4.11
CA LYS A 36 5.89 1.52 4.48
C LYS A 36 5.69 0.10 3.96
N ILE A 37 6.35 -0.25 2.86
CA ILE A 37 6.08 -1.49 2.13
C ILE A 37 7.28 -2.44 2.17
N TYR A 38 8.38 -2.05 1.54
CA TYR A 38 9.56 -2.90 1.46
C TYR A 38 10.83 -2.10 1.18
N ASP A 39 11.81 -2.25 2.06
CA ASP A 39 13.13 -1.64 1.91
C ASP A 39 14.07 -2.61 1.17
N TYR A 40 14.00 -2.57 -0.15
CA TYR A 40 14.80 -3.41 -1.04
C TYR A 40 16.27 -3.02 -1.08
N GLU A 41 16.60 -1.81 -0.65
CA GLU A 41 18.00 -1.34 -0.57
C GLU A 41 18.72 -1.99 0.61
N LYS A 42 18.02 -2.18 1.74
CA LYS A 42 18.56 -2.85 2.93
C LYS A 42 18.40 -4.36 2.91
N ASN A 43 17.41 -4.87 2.19
CA ASN A 43 17.09 -6.29 2.16
C ASN A 43 17.05 -6.81 0.71
N PRO A 44 18.15 -6.75 -0.07
CA PRO A 44 18.11 -7.11 -1.49
C PRO A 44 17.78 -8.59 -1.74
N ASP A 45 18.16 -9.46 -0.82
CA ASP A 45 18.06 -10.92 -0.97
C ASP A 45 16.86 -11.53 -0.24
N LYS A 46 16.12 -10.73 0.54
CA LYS A 46 15.04 -11.23 1.37
C LYS A 46 13.85 -10.29 1.35
N TRP A 47 12.70 -10.81 0.95
CA TRP A 47 11.45 -10.09 1.07
C TRP A 47 11.05 -9.88 2.54
N VAL A 48 10.92 -8.63 2.95
CA VAL A 48 10.48 -8.23 4.31
C VAL A 48 9.40 -7.16 4.17
N TYR A 49 8.15 -7.60 4.20
CA TYR A 49 7.00 -6.68 4.16
C TYR A 49 6.86 -5.93 5.49
N LYS A 50 6.71 -4.62 5.42
CA LYS A 50 6.63 -3.73 6.59
C LYS A 50 5.20 -3.41 7.02
N GLY A 51 4.21 -3.66 6.16
CA GLY A 51 2.81 -3.38 6.47
C GLY A 51 2.21 -4.39 7.44
N ASN A 52 1.17 -3.97 8.15
CA ASN A 52 0.39 -4.80 9.06
C ASN A 52 -0.90 -5.36 8.44
N LYS A 53 -1.26 -4.92 7.24
CA LYS A 53 -2.37 -5.44 6.44
C LYS A 53 -1.84 -5.90 5.08
N PRO A 54 -2.44 -6.93 4.46
CA PRO A 54 -2.11 -7.29 3.10
C PRO A 54 -2.31 -6.12 2.15
N ALA A 55 -1.56 -6.09 1.06
CA ALA A 55 -1.63 -4.97 0.13
C ALA A 55 -1.65 -5.40 -1.34
N ILE A 56 -2.15 -4.51 -2.20
CA ILE A 56 -1.92 -4.52 -3.64
C ILE A 56 -1.09 -3.28 -3.95
N VAL A 57 -0.05 -3.43 -4.77
CA VAL A 57 0.69 -2.31 -5.35
C VAL A 57 0.43 -2.29 -6.85
N ASP A 58 -0.13 -1.20 -7.35
CA ASP A 58 -0.38 -0.94 -8.77
C ASP A 58 0.72 -0.04 -9.35
N PHE A 59 1.57 -0.61 -10.19
CA PHE A 59 2.53 0.16 -10.99
C PHE A 59 1.86 0.63 -12.28
N TYR A 60 1.73 1.94 -12.44
CA TYR A 60 0.96 2.57 -13.51
C TYR A 60 1.69 3.78 -14.11
N ALA A 61 1.14 4.31 -15.21
CA ALA A 61 1.48 5.63 -15.75
C ALA A 61 0.21 6.35 -16.19
N ASP A 62 0.24 7.69 -16.20
CA ASP A 62 -0.93 8.51 -16.56
C ASP A 62 -1.36 8.33 -18.03
N TRP A 63 -0.42 8.07 -18.95
CA TRP A 63 -0.67 7.81 -20.36
C TRP A 63 -1.18 6.40 -20.68
N CYS A 64 -1.15 5.49 -19.72
CA CYS A 64 -1.51 4.07 -19.89
C CYS A 64 -3.04 3.90 -19.91
N GLY A 65 -3.60 3.56 -21.08
CA GLY A 65 -5.04 3.35 -21.27
C GLY A 65 -5.62 2.24 -20.37
N PRO A 66 -5.04 1.02 -20.34
CA PRO A 66 -5.47 -0.05 -19.45
C PRO A 66 -5.42 0.33 -17.96
N CYS A 67 -4.40 1.10 -17.54
CA CYS A 67 -4.29 1.61 -16.16
C CYS A 67 -5.46 2.52 -15.80
N ARG A 68 -5.84 3.43 -16.71
CA ARG A 68 -7.00 4.32 -16.49
C ARG A 68 -8.32 3.56 -16.34
N ARG A 69 -8.50 2.47 -17.09
CA ARG A 69 -9.69 1.62 -16.96
C ARG A 69 -9.70 0.81 -15.66
N LEU A 70 -8.53 0.41 -15.18
CA LEU A 70 -8.36 -0.32 -13.92
C LEU A 70 -8.58 0.56 -12.70
N SER A 71 -8.21 1.84 -12.77
CA SER A 71 -8.22 2.76 -11.63
C SER A 71 -9.54 2.81 -10.87
N PRO A 72 -10.73 2.99 -11.50
CA PRO A 72 -12.01 2.98 -10.78
C PRO A 72 -12.32 1.63 -10.13
N VAL A 73 -11.85 0.53 -10.68
CA VAL A 73 -12.02 -0.80 -10.08
C VAL A 73 -11.20 -0.90 -8.79
N LEU A 74 -9.96 -0.43 -8.80
CA LEU A 74 -9.11 -0.41 -7.60
C LEU A 74 -9.69 0.50 -6.52
N GLU A 75 -10.25 1.66 -6.86
CA GLU A 75 -10.93 2.53 -5.90
C GLU A 75 -12.14 1.84 -5.25
N LYS A 76 -12.95 1.15 -6.05
CA LYS A 76 -14.09 0.36 -5.56
C LYS A 76 -13.64 -0.75 -4.61
N LEU A 77 -12.58 -1.48 -4.98
CA LEU A 77 -12.04 -2.56 -4.13
C LEU A 77 -11.39 -2.01 -2.85
N ALA A 78 -10.69 -0.88 -2.92
CA ALA A 78 -10.17 -0.21 -1.73
C ALA A 78 -11.27 0.15 -0.74
N ALA A 79 -12.39 0.68 -1.22
CA ALA A 79 -13.55 0.98 -0.38
C ALA A 79 -14.21 -0.28 0.18
N LYS A 80 -14.37 -1.32 -0.64
CA LYS A 80 -14.99 -2.60 -0.26
C LYS A 80 -14.20 -3.33 0.82
N TYR A 81 -12.89 -3.34 0.71
CA TYR A 81 -11.96 -4.08 1.60
C TYR A 81 -11.17 -3.17 2.56
N LYS A 82 -11.68 -1.96 2.83
CA LYS A 82 -10.99 -0.88 3.57
C LYS A 82 -10.33 -1.28 4.89
N ASP A 83 -10.92 -2.23 5.61
CA ASP A 83 -10.42 -2.68 6.92
C ASP A 83 -9.49 -3.89 6.82
N GLN A 84 -9.41 -4.52 5.65
CA GLN A 84 -8.73 -5.79 5.43
C GLN A 84 -7.44 -5.66 4.60
N ILE A 85 -7.41 -4.77 3.61
CA ILE A 85 -6.26 -4.57 2.72
C ILE A 85 -5.96 -3.09 2.51
N VAL A 86 -4.78 -2.81 1.96
CA VAL A 86 -4.40 -1.48 1.45
C VAL A 86 -4.08 -1.59 -0.04
N ILE A 87 -4.51 -0.63 -0.84
CA ILE A 87 -4.15 -0.53 -2.25
C ILE A 87 -3.24 0.69 -2.45
N TYR A 88 -2.02 0.45 -2.86
CA TYR A 88 -1.02 1.47 -3.19
C TYR A 88 -0.90 1.65 -4.70
N LYS A 89 -0.57 2.87 -5.12
CA LYS A 89 -0.27 3.19 -6.52
C LYS A 89 1.10 3.84 -6.64
N VAL A 90 1.89 3.36 -7.60
CA VAL A 90 3.23 3.87 -7.93
C VAL A 90 3.23 4.35 -9.37
N ASN A 91 3.47 5.65 -9.59
CA ASN A 91 3.62 6.20 -10.92
C ASN A 91 5.04 5.93 -11.43
N THR A 92 5.19 5.06 -12.42
CA THR A 92 6.49 4.62 -12.93
C THR A 92 7.28 5.71 -13.66
N ASP A 93 6.62 6.74 -14.16
CA ASP A 93 7.31 7.88 -14.78
C ASP A 93 7.97 8.78 -13.74
N LYS A 94 7.37 8.86 -12.55
CA LYS A 94 7.90 9.64 -11.42
C LYS A 94 8.89 8.83 -10.59
N GLU A 95 8.62 7.54 -10.40
CA GLU A 95 9.39 6.63 -9.54
C GLU A 95 10.18 5.61 -10.36
N ARG A 96 11.01 6.10 -11.31
CA ARG A 96 11.75 5.27 -12.28
C ARG A 96 12.69 4.25 -11.63
N GLU A 97 13.39 4.65 -10.59
CA GLU A 97 14.31 3.77 -9.87
C GLU A 97 13.57 2.61 -9.19
N LEU A 98 12.42 2.91 -8.58
CA LEU A 98 11.57 1.90 -7.96
C LEU A 98 11.02 0.92 -9.01
N ALA A 99 10.51 1.44 -10.13
CA ALA A 99 10.03 0.62 -11.23
C ALA A 99 11.13 -0.29 -11.80
N ALA A 100 12.35 0.23 -11.96
CA ALA A 100 13.51 -0.53 -12.43
C ALA A 100 13.92 -1.63 -11.41
N ALA A 101 13.95 -1.30 -10.12
CA ALA A 101 14.28 -2.25 -9.06
C ALA A 101 13.30 -3.44 -9.00
N PHE A 102 12.03 -3.22 -9.35
CA PHE A 102 11.01 -4.26 -9.43
C PHE A 102 10.88 -4.91 -10.81
N GLY A 103 11.73 -4.52 -11.78
CA GLY A 103 11.70 -5.09 -13.13
C GLY A 103 10.39 -4.85 -13.87
N ILE A 104 9.75 -3.69 -13.65
CA ILE A 104 8.48 -3.34 -14.28
C ILE A 104 8.69 -3.09 -15.78
N THR A 105 8.17 -3.96 -16.62
CA THR A 105 8.32 -3.91 -18.09
C THR A 105 7.01 -3.67 -18.82
N SER A 106 5.88 -3.85 -18.16
CA SER A 106 4.55 -3.62 -18.72
C SER A 106 3.62 -2.97 -17.71
N LEU A 107 2.62 -2.22 -18.19
CA LEU A 107 1.66 -1.50 -17.35
C LEU A 107 0.21 -1.87 -17.71
N PRO A 108 -0.65 -1.99 -16.70
CA PRO A 108 -0.32 -2.01 -15.28
C PRO A 108 0.37 -3.31 -14.87
N THR A 109 1.18 -3.26 -13.83
CA THR A 109 1.64 -4.45 -13.10
C THR A 109 1.13 -4.36 -11.67
N LEU A 110 0.42 -5.39 -11.24
CA LEU A 110 -0.14 -5.51 -9.90
C LEU A 110 0.69 -6.48 -9.07
N VAL A 111 1.06 -6.07 -7.87
CA VAL A 111 1.76 -6.94 -6.91
C VAL A 111 0.87 -7.16 -5.71
N PHE A 112 0.47 -8.41 -5.49
CA PHE A 112 -0.31 -8.85 -4.33
C PHE A 112 0.65 -9.24 -3.21
N ILE A 113 0.55 -8.60 -2.07
CA ILE A 113 1.46 -8.74 -0.94
C ILE A 113 0.71 -9.27 0.28
N PRO A 114 0.77 -10.58 0.56
CA PRO A 114 0.20 -11.14 1.79
C PRO A 114 1.08 -10.78 3.00
N VAL A 115 0.50 -10.71 4.17
CA VAL A 115 1.26 -10.60 5.42
C VAL A 115 1.95 -11.94 5.70
N GLY A 116 3.29 -11.90 5.85
CA GLY A 116 4.07 -13.11 6.16
C GLY A 116 4.31 -14.07 4.99
N GLY A 117 3.86 -13.73 3.76
CA GLY A 117 4.06 -14.53 2.55
C GLY A 117 4.92 -13.84 1.49
N GLN A 118 5.15 -14.55 0.38
CA GLN A 118 5.84 -13.98 -0.78
C GLN A 118 4.87 -13.18 -1.66
N PRO A 119 5.29 -12.06 -2.23
CA PRO A 119 4.48 -11.29 -3.15
C PRO A 119 4.25 -12.07 -4.46
N GLN A 120 3.09 -11.84 -5.07
CA GLN A 120 2.73 -12.40 -6.38
C GLN A 120 2.42 -11.27 -7.35
N ALA A 121 3.04 -11.28 -8.51
CA ALA A 121 2.84 -10.25 -9.53
C ALA A 121 1.92 -10.75 -10.65
N SER A 122 1.12 -9.83 -11.20
CA SER A 122 0.31 -10.04 -12.40
C SER A 122 0.44 -8.84 -13.32
N GLN A 123 0.57 -9.09 -14.61
CA GLN A 123 0.68 -8.05 -15.64
C GLN A 123 -0.65 -7.86 -16.35
N GLY A 124 -0.95 -6.60 -16.69
CA GLY A 124 -2.17 -6.22 -17.40
C GLY A 124 -3.35 -5.89 -16.49
N ALA A 125 -4.34 -5.21 -17.07
CA ALA A 125 -5.58 -4.87 -16.38
C ALA A 125 -6.45 -6.12 -16.21
N LEU A 126 -6.58 -6.59 -14.98
CA LEU A 126 -7.40 -7.72 -14.63
C LEU A 126 -8.88 -7.29 -14.45
N PRO A 127 -9.84 -8.17 -14.83
CA PRO A 127 -11.25 -7.98 -14.46
C PRO A 127 -11.45 -7.95 -12.94
N GLU A 128 -12.47 -7.22 -12.49
CA GLU A 128 -12.80 -7.09 -11.06
C GLU A 128 -12.93 -8.42 -10.34
N GLU A 129 -13.59 -9.40 -10.97
CA GLU A 129 -13.76 -10.75 -10.41
C GLU A 129 -12.44 -11.47 -10.15
N ILE A 130 -11.47 -11.31 -11.05
CA ILE A 130 -10.13 -11.91 -10.90
C ILE A 130 -9.34 -11.19 -9.80
N LEU A 131 -9.48 -9.87 -9.69
CA LEU A 131 -8.88 -9.10 -8.59
C LEU A 131 -9.46 -9.51 -7.23
N GLU A 132 -10.78 -9.67 -7.13
CA GLU A 132 -11.43 -10.15 -5.92
C GLU A 132 -10.99 -11.57 -5.54
N LYS A 133 -10.85 -12.44 -6.55
CA LYS A 133 -10.32 -13.79 -6.33
C LYS A 133 -8.90 -13.72 -5.77
N GLY A 134 -8.03 -12.89 -6.35
CA GLY A 134 -6.68 -12.65 -5.84
C GLY A 134 -6.66 -12.12 -4.41
N ILE A 135 -7.54 -11.17 -4.07
CA ILE A 135 -7.69 -10.66 -2.71
C ILE A 135 -8.04 -11.80 -1.75
N LYS A 136 -9.06 -12.61 -2.07
CA LYS A 136 -9.52 -13.68 -1.18
C LYS A 136 -8.53 -14.83 -1.05
N GLU A 137 -7.89 -15.23 -2.15
CA GLU A 137 -7.05 -16.43 -2.19
C GLU A 137 -5.57 -16.18 -1.87
N VAL A 138 -5.08 -14.95 -2.08
CA VAL A 138 -3.66 -14.60 -1.86
C VAL A 138 -3.52 -13.74 -0.60
N LEU A 139 -4.39 -12.74 -0.41
CA LEU A 139 -4.22 -11.75 0.63
C LEU A 139 -4.94 -12.09 1.94
N LEU A 140 -6.12 -12.69 1.87
CA LEU A 140 -7.00 -12.92 3.02
C LEU A 140 -7.08 -14.37 3.50
N LYS A 141 -6.12 -15.20 3.10
CA LYS A 141 -5.98 -16.57 3.62
C LYS A 141 -5.53 -16.59 5.07
#